data_a2c5d189bb5232859368204ff979df97
#
_entry.id   a2c5d189bb5232859368204ff979df97
#
_cell.length_a   1.000
_cell.length_b   1.000
_cell.length_c   1.000
_cell.angle_alpha   90.00
_cell.angle_beta   90.00
_cell.angle_gamma   90.00
#
_symmetry.space_group_name_H-M   'P 1'
#
loop_
_entity.id
_entity.type
_entity.pdbx_description
1 polymer ?
#
loop_
_entity_poly.entity_id
_entity_poly.type
_entity_poly.pdbx_seq_one_letter_code
_entity_poly.pdbx_strand_id
1 'polypeptide(L)'
;ALGENVAAGFFCNDDELARKVKIASNTSAEKLWRLPLFEDYLDKVRSDNADIKNSGGRFGGVGTSAIFLAEFTSYPWAHWDIAGVVVDKVGYTPLYPRTHLPYVIRGGTGFGVRALVELARNW
;
A
#
# COMPACT_ATOMS: atom_id res chain seq x y z
N ALA A 1 4.45 -5.36 4.90
CA ALA A 1 5.88 -5.22 4.62
C ALA A 1 6.55 -4.22 5.57
N LEU A 2 5.92 -3.07 5.85
CA LEU A 2 6.52 -1.99 6.65
C LEU A 2 6.16 -2.04 8.15
N GLY A 3 5.49 -3.08 8.60
CA GLY A 3 5.06 -3.26 9.98
C GLY A 3 3.65 -2.76 10.27
N GLU A 4 3.02 -3.35 11.31
CA GLU A 4 1.68 -2.95 11.74
C GLU A 4 1.68 -1.52 12.28
N ASN A 5 0.72 -0.71 11.83
CA ASN A 5 0.50 0.68 12.25
C ASN A 5 1.71 1.64 12.07
N VAL A 6 2.64 1.31 11.18
CA VAL A 6 3.81 2.15 10.90
C VAL A 6 3.61 3.00 9.65
N ALA A 7 3.46 2.35 8.52
CA ALA A 7 3.26 3.00 7.22
C ALA A 7 2.67 2.01 6.22
N ALA A 8 2.02 2.51 5.19
CA ALA A 8 1.67 1.71 4.03
C ALA A 8 2.78 1.77 2.98
N GLY A 9 3.02 0.65 2.30
CA GLY A 9 3.82 0.62 1.09
C GLY A 9 2.99 1.09 -0.11
N PHE A 10 3.63 1.73 -1.10
CA PHE A 10 2.97 1.93 -2.38
C PHE A 10 3.90 1.64 -3.55
N PHE A 11 3.33 1.13 -4.61
CA PHE A 11 3.98 0.88 -5.90
C PHE A 11 3.39 1.84 -6.93
N CYS A 12 4.19 2.28 -7.87
CA CYS A 12 3.76 3.21 -8.90
C CYS A 12 4.61 3.05 -10.15
N ASN A 13 3.97 3.00 -11.31
CA ASN A 13 4.64 2.89 -12.61
C ASN A 13 5.00 4.26 -13.24
N ASP A 14 4.63 5.37 -12.58
CA ASP A 14 4.86 6.73 -13.06
C ASP A 14 5.47 7.59 -11.96
N ASP A 15 6.56 8.28 -12.26
CA ASP A 15 7.30 9.06 -11.26
C ASP A 15 6.59 10.35 -10.87
N GLU A 16 5.85 10.97 -11.78
CA GLU A 16 5.09 12.18 -11.47
C GLU A 16 3.90 11.85 -10.55
N LEU A 17 3.19 10.76 -10.82
CA LEU A 17 2.16 10.25 -9.93
C LEU A 17 2.75 9.89 -8.56
N ALA A 18 3.89 9.21 -8.53
CA ALA A 18 4.56 8.86 -7.28
C ALA A 18 4.94 10.11 -6.46
N ARG A 19 5.41 11.16 -7.11
CA ARG A 19 5.70 12.47 -6.48
C ARG A 19 4.43 13.07 -5.87
N LYS A 20 3.32 13.09 -6.60
CA LYS A 20 2.02 13.59 -6.10
C LYS A 20 1.53 12.77 -4.89
N VAL A 21 1.61 11.45 -4.96
CA VAL A 21 1.27 10.57 -3.83
C VAL A 21 2.13 10.89 -2.60
N LYS A 22 3.43 11.12 -2.78
CA LYS A 22 4.33 11.47 -1.68
C LYS A 22 4.00 12.83 -1.05
N ILE A 23 3.64 13.82 -1.84
CA ILE A 23 3.18 15.13 -1.34
C ILE A 23 1.89 14.95 -0.53
N ALA A 24 0.90 14.24 -1.06
CA ALA A 24 -0.35 13.96 -0.38
C ALA A 24 -0.13 13.22 0.95
N SER A 25 0.76 12.23 0.97
CA SER A 25 1.19 11.51 2.18
C SER A 25 1.75 12.47 3.24
N ASN A 26 2.65 13.36 2.85
CA ASN A 26 3.27 14.31 3.77
C ASN A 26 2.26 15.32 4.33
N THR A 27 1.39 15.87 3.47
CA THR A 27 0.37 16.87 3.84
C THR A 27 -0.69 16.28 4.76
N SER A 28 -1.13 15.05 4.48
CA SER A 28 -2.15 14.37 5.27
C SER A 28 -1.62 13.73 6.55
N ALA A 29 -0.30 13.62 6.71
CA ALA A 29 0.39 12.84 7.75
C ALA A 29 0.03 11.33 7.71
N GLU A 30 -0.49 10.81 6.61
CA GLU A 30 -0.67 9.39 6.36
C GLU A 30 0.60 8.84 5.69
N LYS A 31 1.38 8.06 6.43
CA LYS A 31 2.70 7.63 5.99
C LYS A 31 2.62 6.61 4.86
N LEU A 32 3.06 7.02 3.68
CA LEU A 32 3.22 6.19 2.50
C LEU A 32 4.70 6.11 2.11
N TRP A 33 5.19 4.91 1.82
CA TRP A 33 6.57 4.69 1.37
C TRP A 33 6.59 3.96 0.04
N ARG A 34 7.27 4.54 -0.98
CA ARG A 34 7.37 3.92 -2.29
C ARG A 34 8.25 2.68 -2.23
N LEU A 35 7.74 1.58 -2.74
CA LEU A 35 8.43 0.30 -2.89
C LEU A 35 8.77 0.09 -4.38
N PRO A 36 9.85 -0.64 -4.68
CA PRO A 36 10.27 -0.90 -6.05
C PRO A 36 9.31 -1.87 -6.75
N LEU A 37 8.95 -1.57 -7.99
CA LEU A 37 8.17 -2.42 -8.87
C LEU A 37 9.12 -3.12 -9.84
N PHE A 38 9.71 -4.25 -9.43
CA PHE A 38 10.63 -5.02 -10.25
C PHE A 38 9.89 -6.00 -11.16
N GLU A 39 10.31 -6.10 -12.42
CA GLU A 39 9.76 -7.07 -13.38
C GLU A 39 9.97 -8.52 -12.95
N ASP A 40 11.01 -8.80 -12.16
CA ASP A 40 11.28 -10.11 -11.58
C ASP A 40 10.10 -10.71 -10.80
N TYR A 41 9.21 -9.88 -10.31
CA TYR A 41 7.98 -10.35 -9.66
C TYR A 41 7.00 -11.04 -10.63
N LEU A 42 7.08 -10.78 -11.95
CA LEU A 42 6.25 -11.43 -12.95
C LEU A 42 6.42 -12.94 -12.95
N ASP A 43 7.65 -13.42 -12.78
CA ASP A 43 7.93 -14.87 -12.76
C ASP A 43 7.19 -15.59 -11.63
N LYS A 44 6.87 -14.88 -10.54
CA LYS A 44 6.12 -15.45 -9.40
C LYS A 44 4.63 -15.59 -9.66
N VAL A 45 4.10 -14.83 -10.61
CA VAL A 45 2.67 -14.83 -10.96
C VAL A 45 2.39 -15.47 -12.32
N ARG A 46 3.39 -15.93 -13.05
CA ARG A 46 3.21 -16.74 -14.26
C ARG A 46 2.52 -18.07 -13.95
N SER A 47 1.74 -18.56 -14.89
CA SER A 47 0.99 -19.81 -14.76
C SER A 47 1.08 -20.63 -16.05
N ASP A 48 1.15 -21.96 -15.91
CA ASP A 48 1.09 -22.88 -17.04
C ASP A 48 -0.37 -23.20 -17.44
N ASN A 49 -1.34 -22.90 -16.56
CA ASN A 49 -2.72 -23.29 -16.72
C ASN A 49 -3.71 -22.11 -16.78
N ALA A 50 -3.23 -20.89 -16.62
CA ALA A 50 -4.01 -19.65 -16.65
C ALA A 50 -3.15 -18.50 -17.19
N ASP A 51 -3.76 -17.41 -17.58
CA ASP A 51 -3.05 -16.23 -18.06
C ASP A 51 -2.10 -15.69 -17.00
N ILE A 52 -2.55 -15.66 -15.74
CA ILE A 52 -1.75 -15.22 -14.60
C ILE A 52 -2.27 -15.85 -13.29
N LYS A 53 -1.38 -16.09 -12.32
CA LYS A 53 -1.75 -16.48 -10.96
C LYS A 53 -2.06 -15.25 -10.09
N ASN A 54 -3.08 -15.32 -9.27
CA ASN A 54 -3.44 -14.26 -8.32
C ASN A 54 -2.63 -14.29 -7.02
N SER A 55 -1.62 -15.17 -6.90
CA SER A 55 -0.75 -15.29 -5.74
C SER A 55 0.65 -15.74 -6.16
N GLY A 56 1.67 -14.98 -5.76
CA GLY A 56 3.09 -15.28 -6.02
C GLY A 56 3.79 -16.02 -4.87
N GLY A 57 3.04 -16.49 -3.87
CA GLY A 57 3.59 -17.17 -2.71
C GLY A 57 3.96 -16.21 -1.56
N ARG A 58 4.62 -16.77 -0.53
CA ARG A 58 4.87 -16.05 0.74
C ARG A 58 5.88 -14.91 0.62
N PHE A 59 6.95 -15.11 -0.14
CA PHE A 59 8.06 -14.16 -0.23
C PHE A 59 7.81 -13.12 -1.32
N GLY A 60 8.02 -11.85 -1.00
CA GLY A 60 7.77 -10.75 -1.93
C GLY A 60 6.28 -10.51 -2.22
N GLY A 61 5.38 -10.96 -1.34
CA GLY A 61 3.94 -10.95 -1.57
C GLY A 61 3.37 -9.57 -1.94
N VAL A 62 3.87 -8.50 -1.34
CA VAL A 62 3.43 -7.14 -1.69
C VAL A 62 3.86 -6.73 -3.12
N GLY A 63 5.08 -7.11 -3.55
CA GLY A 63 5.56 -6.87 -4.91
C GLY A 63 4.80 -7.70 -5.94
N THR A 64 4.54 -8.99 -5.65
CA THR A 64 3.77 -9.86 -6.54
C THR A 64 2.30 -9.43 -6.65
N SER A 65 1.71 -8.88 -5.59
CA SER A 65 0.37 -8.30 -5.65
C SER A 65 0.33 -7.05 -6.53
N ALA A 66 1.35 -6.20 -6.42
CA ALA A 66 1.46 -5.00 -7.25
C ALA A 66 1.66 -5.34 -8.73
N ILE A 67 2.57 -6.27 -9.05
CA ILE A 67 2.84 -6.65 -10.44
C ILE A 67 1.64 -7.38 -11.07
N PHE A 68 0.89 -8.16 -10.28
CA PHE A 68 -0.37 -8.75 -10.73
C PHE A 68 -1.35 -7.67 -11.21
N LEU A 69 -1.52 -6.58 -10.45
CA LEU A 69 -2.40 -5.46 -10.83
C LEU A 69 -1.86 -4.71 -12.05
N ALA A 70 -0.54 -4.62 -12.22
CA ALA A 70 0.08 -3.96 -13.37
C ALA A 70 -0.33 -4.59 -14.70
N GLU A 71 -0.56 -5.90 -14.75
CA GLU A 71 -0.99 -6.61 -15.97
C GLU A 71 -2.36 -6.14 -16.50
N PHE A 72 -3.16 -5.48 -15.69
CA PHE A 72 -4.50 -5.00 -16.06
C PHE A 72 -4.55 -3.49 -16.33
N THR A 73 -3.40 -2.80 -16.32
CA THR A 73 -3.36 -1.34 -16.45
C THR A 73 -2.36 -0.90 -17.52
N SER A 74 -2.75 0.06 -18.37
CA SER A 74 -1.88 0.66 -19.39
C SER A 74 -1.69 2.17 -19.20
N TYR A 75 -2.13 2.73 -18.07
CA TYR A 75 -2.09 4.15 -17.72
C TYR A 75 -1.29 4.34 -16.41
N PRO A 76 -0.92 5.57 -16.03
CA PRO A 76 -0.31 5.83 -14.73
C PRO A 76 -1.20 5.35 -13.58
N TRP A 77 -0.64 4.54 -12.68
CA TRP A 77 -1.35 3.98 -11.54
C TRP A 77 -0.47 3.89 -10.29
N ALA A 78 -1.10 3.84 -9.14
CA ALA A 78 -0.45 3.54 -7.88
C ALA A 78 -1.26 2.50 -7.08
N HIS A 79 -0.60 1.45 -6.63
CA HIS A 79 -1.15 0.47 -5.69
C HIS A 79 -0.66 0.78 -4.27
N TRP A 80 -1.58 0.86 -3.32
CA TRP A 80 -1.26 1.06 -1.91
C TRP A 80 -1.51 -0.21 -1.12
N ASP A 81 -0.45 -0.78 -0.54
CA ASP A 81 -0.54 -1.91 0.40
C ASP A 81 -0.86 -1.37 1.80
N ILE A 82 -2.15 -1.35 2.12
CA ILE A 82 -2.68 -0.79 3.36
C ILE A 82 -2.97 -1.85 4.43
N ALA A 83 -2.70 -3.12 4.16
CA ALA A 83 -3.07 -4.22 5.05
C ALA A 83 -2.55 -4.05 6.49
N GLY A 84 -1.37 -3.45 6.66
CA GLY A 84 -0.77 -3.22 7.97
C GLY A 84 -1.32 -2.01 8.73
N VAL A 85 -2.13 -1.14 8.11
CA VAL A 85 -2.52 0.16 8.70
C VAL A 85 -4.03 0.42 8.71
N VAL A 86 -4.85 -0.46 8.12
CA VAL A 86 -6.31 -0.25 8.00
C VAL A 86 -7.10 -0.69 9.23
N VAL A 87 -6.53 -1.52 10.09
CA VAL A 87 -7.20 -2.01 11.30
C VAL A 87 -6.32 -1.77 12.51
N ASP A 88 -6.82 -1.03 13.47
CA ASP A 88 -6.21 -0.97 14.79
C ASP A 88 -6.67 -2.16 15.63
N LYS A 89 -5.76 -3.10 15.86
CA LYS A 89 -5.98 -4.30 16.69
C LYS A 89 -5.82 -4.00 18.17
N VAL A 90 -6.42 -2.95 18.65
CA VAL A 90 -6.40 -2.56 20.05
C VAL A 90 -7.00 -3.65 20.91
N GLY A 91 -6.20 -4.29 21.71
CA GLY A 91 -6.60 -5.32 22.67
C GLY A 91 -5.84 -6.62 22.56
N TYR A 92 -5.02 -6.82 21.51
CA TYR A 92 -4.29 -8.07 21.35
C TYR A 92 -2.90 -8.12 22.00
N THR A 93 -2.32 -6.98 22.38
CA THR A 93 -1.07 -6.96 23.13
C THR A 93 -1.05 -5.85 24.18
N PRO A 94 -1.06 -6.23 25.48
CA PRO A 94 -0.94 -5.26 26.58
C PRO A 94 0.38 -4.51 26.63
N LEU A 95 1.36 -4.90 25.80
CA LEU A 95 2.76 -4.45 25.90
C LEU A 95 3.12 -3.23 25.04
N TYR A 96 2.27 -2.84 24.12
CA TYR A 96 2.52 -1.67 23.28
C TYR A 96 1.35 -0.69 23.36
N PRO A 97 1.54 0.46 24.00
CA PRO A 97 0.56 1.53 23.94
C PRO A 97 0.48 2.03 22.50
N ARG A 98 -0.71 1.95 22.01
CA ARG A 98 -1.15 2.14 20.71
C ARG A 98 -1.05 3.42 20.10
N THR A 99 -1.26 3.42 18.84
CA THR A 99 -1.28 4.52 17.90
C THR A 99 -1.12 5.87 18.59
N HIS A 100 -0.04 6.51 18.34
CA HIS A 100 0.25 7.85 18.83
C HIS A 100 -0.70 8.92 18.26
N LEU A 101 -1.74 8.47 17.57
CA LEU A 101 -2.70 9.36 16.91
C LEU A 101 -4.02 9.33 17.69
N PRO A 102 -4.33 10.40 18.44
CA PRO A 102 -5.48 10.42 19.34
C PRO A 102 -6.84 10.36 18.63
N TYR A 103 -6.85 10.49 17.31
CA TYR A 103 -8.06 10.43 16.49
C TYR A 103 -8.30 9.05 15.86
N VAL A 104 -7.41 8.08 16.04
CA VAL A 104 -7.61 6.72 15.56
C VAL A 104 -8.35 5.92 16.61
N ILE A 105 -9.54 5.48 16.27
CA ILE A 105 -10.38 4.63 17.14
C ILE A 105 -10.11 3.15 16.86
N ARG A 106 -10.53 2.30 17.79
CA ARG A 106 -10.49 0.85 17.61
C ARG A 106 -11.33 0.42 16.41
N GLY A 107 -10.76 -0.41 15.53
CA GLY A 107 -11.42 -0.92 14.34
C GLY A 107 -10.80 -0.36 13.06
N GLY A 108 -11.63 0.01 12.10
CA GLY A 108 -11.17 0.61 10.85
C GLY A 108 -10.54 1.99 11.09
N THR A 109 -9.31 2.18 10.59
CA THR A 109 -8.54 3.41 10.82
C THR A 109 -8.91 4.56 9.89
N GLY A 110 -9.58 4.26 8.76
CA GLY A 110 -9.79 5.24 7.68
C GLY A 110 -8.51 5.64 6.96
N PHE A 111 -7.42 4.87 7.13
CA PHE A 111 -6.15 5.16 6.44
C PHE A 111 -6.34 5.26 4.93
N GLY A 112 -5.72 6.25 4.32
CA GLY A 112 -5.80 6.56 2.90
C GLY A 112 -6.83 7.64 2.55
N VAL A 113 -7.87 7.82 3.35
CA VAL A 113 -8.94 8.80 3.05
C VAL A 113 -8.37 10.21 2.93
N ARG A 114 -7.57 10.64 3.91
CA ARG A 114 -6.99 12.00 3.90
C ARG A 114 -5.99 12.19 2.77
N ALA A 115 -5.11 11.20 2.55
CA ALA A 115 -4.14 11.26 1.47
C ALA A 115 -4.81 11.26 0.09
N LEU A 116 -5.89 10.51 -0.12
CA LEU A 116 -6.66 10.54 -1.37
C LEU A 116 -7.36 11.90 -1.58
N VAL A 117 -7.91 12.49 -0.52
CA VAL A 117 -8.50 13.83 -0.60
C VAL A 117 -7.44 14.88 -0.98
N GLU A 118 -6.26 14.83 -0.34
CA GLU A 118 -5.15 15.74 -0.68
C GLU A 118 -4.64 15.51 -2.10
N LEU A 119 -4.55 14.26 -2.55
CA LEU A 119 -4.17 13.93 -3.92
C LEU A 119 -5.18 14.50 -4.93
N ALA A 120 -6.48 14.35 -4.67
CA ALA A 120 -7.54 14.87 -5.54
C ALA A 120 -7.58 16.41 -5.60
N ARG A 121 -7.33 17.08 -4.46
CA ARG A 121 -7.30 18.55 -4.39
C ARG A 121 -6.13 19.17 -5.17
N ASN A 122 -5.03 18.44 -5.28
CA ASN A 122 -3.78 18.93 -5.87
C ASN A 122 -3.40 18.16 -7.14
N TRP A 123 -4.41 17.61 -7.82
CA TRP A 123 -4.23 16.81 -9.05
C TRP A 123 -3.73 17.62 -10.25
#